data_317a857d6e367d634bdb5dc12a41a401
#
_entry.id   317a857d6e367d634bdb5dc12a41a401
#
_cell.length_a   1.000
_cell.length_b   1.000
_cell.length_c   1.000
_cell.angle_alpha   90.00
_cell.angle_beta   90.00
_cell.angle_gamma   90.00
#
_symmetry.space_group_name_H-M   'P 1'
#
loop_
_entity.id
_entity.type
_entity.pdbx_description
1 polymer ?
#
loop_
_entity_poly.entity_id
_entity_poly.type
_entity_poly.pdbx_seq_one_letter_code
_entity_poly.pdbx_strand_id
1 'polypeptide(L)'
;LLEDSGKSVNDFRNEIYKKFNIEEEKLTPVIENYAPEPTQPYLVEKEDKPSQIDVSPKLSEMKEEFIGERLLSGFSPKSTRELESTIDDLIEIIGNIPILKVTPNNARDFKKIISSLPKYRNQSPRYRGLTIKQILSLDGVEGQEPKNINKLIYRVRVFFKWLKNNYSEYVPQNHFDGLSIQEKKFDKPRDIFTNKELHKIFDTTPFLNNTIRNPHRRNKLASYFVPIIAIHTGMRLEEICQLRLEDVYKEGTVDIIRVTISKETKLKTVTSQRIVPIHENLKRVGFLEYCNYMKKQKKERVFWDLTKSRDGYGRNIGRYFMEYLRKVGVYEFQSKVFHSLRHTFITTLLQNGVREEVVNGLCGHKQKTMSTTIYFKGGFPPDLLYEEGISKLNFEGINFGKLKIDWKKLIG
;
A
#
# COMPACT_ATOMS: atom_id res chain seq x y z
N LEU A 1 -2.29 26.12 -6.12
CA LEU A 1 -1.60 26.05 -7.43
C LEU A 1 -2.06 27.14 -8.42
N LEU A 2 -3.18 27.82 -8.17
CA LEU A 2 -3.66 28.95 -9.00
C LEU A 2 -3.21 30.32 -8.48
N GLU A 3 -2.78 30.41 -7.22
CA GLU A 3 -2.35 31.69 -6.62
C GLU A 3 -0.89 32.08 -6.91
N ASP A 4 -0.05 31.14 -7.36
CA ASP A 4 1.40 31.38 -7.56
C ASP A 4 1.82 31.70 -9.01
N SER A 5 0.92 31.64 -10.00
CA SER A 5 1.28 31.81 -11.42
C SER A 5 0.90 33.15 -12.06
N GLY A 6 0.11 33.99 -11.38
CA GLY A 6 -0.36 35.27 -11.90
C GLY A 6 -1.24 35.19 -13.17
N LYS A 7 -1.66 33.98 -13.56
CA LYS A 7 -2.50 33.75 -14.75
C LYS A 7 -3.98 33.70 -14.36
N SER A 8 -4.84 34.33 -15.15
CA SER A 8 -6.28 34.27 -14.96
C SER A 8 -6.86 32.89 -15.34
N VAL A 9 -8.05 32.56 -14.83
CA VAL A 9 -8.77 31.32 -15.19
C VAL A 9 -8.98 31.20 -16.70
N ASN A 10 -9.14 32.33 -17.39
CA ASN A 10 -9.29 32.37 -18.83
C ASN A 10 -8.01 32.06 -19.61
N ASP A 11 -6.84 32.44 -19.08
CA ASP A 11 -5.54 32.10 -19.69
C ASP A 11 -5.28 30.60 -19.61
N PHE A 12 -5.64 29.96 -18.50
CA PHE A 12 -5.50 28.50 -18.33
C PHE A 12 -6.48 27.73 -19.23
N ARG A 13 -7.71 28.26 -19.42
CA ARG A 13 -8.72 27.71 -20.31
C ARG A 13 -8.27 27.78 -21.78
N ASN A 14 -7.72 28.89 -22.20
CA ASN A 14 -7.21 29.08 -23.57
C ASN A 14 -5.98 28.20 -23.87
N GLU A 15 -5.12 27.95 -22.87
CA GLU A 15 -3.98 27.02 -22.98
C GLU A 15 -4.44 25.57 -23.16
N ILE A 16 -5.53 25.16 -22.47
CA ILE A 16 -6.17 23.86 -22.67
C ILE A 16 -6.79 23.72 -24.06
N TYR A 17 -7.56 24.69 -24.52
CA TYR A 17 -8.17 24.66 -25.85
C TYR A 17 -7.13 24.58 -26.96
N LYS A 18 -6.03 25.31 -26.83
CA LYS A 18 -4.91 25.28 -27.78
C LYS A 18 -4.17 23.94 -27.77
N LYS A 19 -4.02 23.31 -26.60
CA LYS A 19 -3.31 22.04 -26.44
C LYS A 19 -4.09 20.83 -26.96
N PHE A 20 -5.43 20.92 -26.99
CA PHE A 20 -6.31 19.83 -27.41
C PHE A 20 -7.07 20.09 -28.71
N ASN A 21 -6.73 21.16 -29.44
CA ASN A 21 -7.31 21.51 -30.75
C ASN A 21 -8.85 21.60 -30.72
N ILE A 22 -9.41 22.18 -29.64
CA ILE A 22 -10.86 22.36 -29.47
C ILE A 22 -11.23 23.71 -30.06
N GLU A 23 -12.06 23.73 -31.15
CA GLU A 23 -12.59 24.94 -31.75
C GLU A 23 -13.67 25.55 -30.84
N GLU A 24 -13.58 26.87 -30.64
CA GLU A 24 -14.55 27.67 -29.89
C GLU A 24 -15.84 27.83 -30.70
N GLU A 25 -16.88 27.05 -30.41
CA GLU A 25 -18.23 27.42 -30.84
C GLU A 25 -18.70 28.61 -29.99
N LYS A 26 -19.02 29.73 -30.68
CA LYS A 26 -19.50 30.97 -30.09
C LYS A 26 -20.86 30.76 -29.40
N LEU A 27 -20.84 30.63 -28.08
CA LEU A 27 -22.05 30.75 -27.27
C LEU A 27 -22.31 32.22 -26.97
N THR A 28 -23.17 32.84 -27.76
CA THR A 28 -23.80 34.12 -27.40
C THR A 28 -24.96 33.85 -26.43
N PRO A 29 -25.05 34.53 -25.27
CA PRO A 29 -26.22 34.41 -24.42
C PRO A 29 -27.36 35.23 -25.01
N VAL A 30 -28.42 34.56 -25.46
CA VAL A 30 -29.69 35.21 -25.79
C VAL A 30 -30.51 35.34 -24.49
N ILE A 31 -30.60 36.54 -23.97
CA ILE A 31 -31.57 36.87 -22.90
C ILE A 31 -32.82 37.38 -23.62
N GLU A 32 -33.83 36.55 -23.80
CA GLU A 32 -35.16 36.96 -24.16
C GLU A 32 -36.05 37.11 -22.93
N ASN A 33 -36.59 38.32 -22.77
CA ASN A 33 -37.62 38.66 -21.79
C ASN A 33 -38.95 38.01 -22.19
N TYR A 34 -39.44 37.06 -21.42
CA TYR A 34 -40.78 36.52 -21.53
C TYR A 34 -41.71 37.14 -20.50
N ALA A 35 -42.74 37.88 -21.00
CA ALA A 35 -43.94 38.22 -20.24
C ALA A 35 -44.93 37.04 -20.32
N PRO A 36 -45.66 36.70 -19.24
CA PRO A 36 -46.54 35.55 -19.25
C PRO A 36 -47.90 35.89 -19.90
N GLU A 37 -48.30 35.14 -20.95
CA GLU A 37 -49.66 35.08 -21.45
C GLU A 37 -50.49 34.02 -20.71
N PRO A 38 -51.86 34.19 -20.67
CA PRO A 38 -52.73 33.40 -19.82
C PRO A 38 -52.97 31.98 -20.37
N THR A 39 -52.90 31.02 -19.45
CA THR A 39 -53.05 29.58 -19.69
C THR A 39 -54.43 29.13 -20.10
N GLN A 40 -54.57 28.51 -21.27
CA GLN A 40 -55.66 27.58 -21.58
C GLN A 40 -55.20 26.13 -21.26
N PRO A 41 -56.10 25.25 -20.74
CA PRO A 41 -55.72 23.90 -20.40
C PRO A 41 -55.53 23.04 -21.66
N TYR A 42 -54.28 22.70 -21.94
CA TYR A 42 -53.95 21.68 -22.93
C TYR A 42 -54.21 20.30 -22.35
N LEU A 43 -55.09 19.55 -23.01
CA LEU A 43 -55.17 18.10 -22.88
C LEU A 43 -53.85 17.50 -23.37
N VAL A 44 -53.02 17.04 -22.45
CA VAL A 44 -51.80 16.29 -22.78
C VAL A 44 -52.23 14.90 -23.25
N GLU A 45 -52.26 14.70 -24.56
CA GLU A 45 -52.16 13.35 -25.09
C GLU A 45 -50.81 12.78 -24.67
N LYS A 46 -50.86 11.69 -23.90
CA LYS A 46 -49.66 10.92 -23.60
C LYS A 46 -49.16 10.29 -24.90
N GLU A 47 -48.27 10.97 -25.59
CA GLU A 47 -47.38 10.29 -26.52
C GLU A 47 -46.50 9.34 -25.69
N ASP A 48 -46.73 8.05 -25.83
CA ASP A 48 -45.77 7.03 -25.43
C ASP A 48 -44.50 7.17 -26.25
N LYS A 49 -43.59 8.04 -25.79
CA LYS A 49 -42.22 8.05 -26.28
C LYS A 49 -41.63 6.70 -25.89
N PRO A 50 -41.13 5.88 -26.84
CA PRO A 50 -40.43 4.66 -26.52
C PRO A 50 -39.29 5.04 -25.56
N SER A 51 -39.26 4.42 -24.41
CA SER A 51 -38.27 4.65 -23.37
C SER A 51 -36.87 4.44 -23.94
N GLN A 52 -36.13 5.54 -24.19
CA GLN A 52 -34.70 5.53 -24.58
C GLN A 52 -33.76 4.90 -23.54
N ILE A 53 -34.31 4.18 -22.56
CA ILE A 53 -33.58 3.62 -21.40
C ILE A 53 -33.09 2.19 -21.67
N ASP A 54 -33.38 1.57 -22.83
CA ASP A 54 -33.02 0.18 -23.09
C ASP A 54 -31.55 -0.08 -23.48
N VAL A 55 -30.76 0.95 -23.72
CA VAL A 55 -29.36 0.83 -24.15
C VAL A 55 -28.45 1.55 -23.15
N SER A 56 -28.06 0.86 -22.08
CA SER A 56 -27.02 1.34 -21.20
C SER A 56 -25.67 0.68 -21.52
N PRO A 57 -24.54 1.36 -21.22
CA PRO A 57 -23.20 0.78 -21.41
C PRO A 57 -23.04 -0.54 -20.68
N LYS A 58 -22.13 -1.41 -21.19
CA LYS A 58 -21.82 -2.70 -20.56
C LYS A 58 -20.80 -2.53 -19.44
N LEU A 59 -20.75 -3.50 -18.52
CA LEU A 59 -19.78 -3.52 -17.42
C LEU A 59 -18.34 -3.44 -17.89
N SER A 60 -17.96 -4.04 -19.02
CA SER A 60 -16.60 -3.98 -19.57
C SER A 60 -16.21 -2.57 -20.02
N GLU A 61 -17.10 -1.85 -20.67
CA GLU A 61 -16.87 -0.48 -21.13
C GLU A 61 -16.66 0.46 -19.94
N MET A 62 -17.53 0.35 -18.96
CA MET A 62 -17.44 1.14 -17.71
C MET A 62 -16.22 0.78 -16.88
N LYS A 63 -15.78 -0.48 -16.90
CA LYS A 63 -14.52 -0.89 -16.26
C LYS A 63 -13.34 -0.15 -16.88
N GLU A 64 -13.24 -0.12 -18.21
CA GLU A 64 -12.13 0.54 -18.91
C GLU A 64 -12.07 2.03 -18.58
N GLU A 65 -13.21 2.72 -18.61
CA GLU A 65 -13.31 4.14 -18.26
C GLU A 65 -12.91 4.39 -16.80
N PHE A 66 -13.48 3.62 -15.86
CA PHE A 66 -13.17 3.74 -14.45
C PHE A 66 -11.67 3.51 -14.14
N ILE A 67 -11.07 2.49 -14.76
CA ILE A 67 -9.64 2.18 -14.59
C ILE A 67 -8.77 3.29 -15.18
N GLY A 68 -9.14 3.83 -16.35
CA GLY A 68 -8.48 4.96 -16.99
C GLY A 68 -8.48 6.20 -16.09
N GLU A 69 -9.63 6.58 -15.55
CA GLU A 69 -9.77 7.72 -14.62
C GLU A 69 -8.94 7.52 -13.34
N ARG A 70 -8.92 6.32 -12.78
CA ARG A 70 -8.10 6.00 -11.60
C ARG A 70 -6.61 6.17 -11.85
N LEU A 71 -6.12 5.76 -13.00
CA LEU A 71 -4.71 5.92 -13.38
C LEU A 71 -4.37 7.42 -13.57
N LEU A 72 -5.24 8.19 -14.23
CA LEU A 72 -5.08 9.64 -14.37
C LEU A 72 -5.09 10.37 -13.03
N SER A 73 -5.93 9.93 -12.09
CA SER A 73 -6.00 10.47 -10.73
C SER A 73 -4.82 10.04 -9.82
N GLY A 74 -3.77 9.39 -10.36
CA GLY A 74 -2.54 9.06 -9.64
C GLY A 74 -2.66 7.87 -8.68
N PHE A 75 -3.69 7.04 -8.79
CA PHE A 75 -3.76 5.81 -7.99
C PHE A 75 -2.64 4.84 -8.37
N SER A 76 -2.16 4.06 -7.38
CA SER A 76 -1.05 3.16 -7.63
C SER A 76 -1.42 2.08 -8.66
N PRO A 77 -0.54 1.78 -9.65
CA PRO A 77 -0.80 0.73 -10.66
C PRO A 77 -1.12 -0.64 -10.04
N LYS A 78 -0.59 -0.93 -8.85
CA LYS A 78 -0.90 -2.16 -8.13
C LYS A 78 -2.33 -2.19 -7.64
N SER A 79 -2.79 -1.12 -6.97
CA SER A 79 -4.17 -1.03 -6.46
C SER A 79 -5.18 -1.04 -7.59
N THR A 80 -4.85 -0.38 -8.70
CA THR A 80 -5.70 -0.31 -9.90
C THR A 80 -5.86 -1.70 -10.53
N ARG A 81 -4.76 -2.45 -10.73
CA ARG A 81 -4.84 -3.83 -11.23
C ARG A 81 -5.61 -4.79 -10.32
N GLU A 82 -5.47 -4.62 -8.98
CA GLU A 82 -6.24 -5.42 -8.03
C GLU A 82 -7.75 -5.14 -8.11
N LEU A 83 -8.11 -3.88 -8.41
CA LEU A 83 -9.49 -3.44 -8.61
C LEU A 83 -10.04 -3.99 -9.93
N GLU A 84 -9.27 -3.80 -11.02
CA GLU A 84 -9.57 -4.32 -12.36
C GLU A 84 -9.83 -5.84 -12.32
N SER A 85 -8.89 -6.62 -11.76
CA SER A 85 -9.07 -8.07 -11.61
C SER A 85 -10.33 -8.46 -10.83
N THR A 86 -10.77 -7.64 -9.86
CA THR A 86 -12.00 -7.92 -9.11
C THR A 86 -13.24 -7.59 -9.92
N ILE A 87 -13.18 -6.57 -10.79
CA ILE A 87 -14.28 -6.26 -11.72
C ILE A 87 -14.35 -7.33 -12.82
N ASP A 88 -13.21 -7.86 -13.29
CA ASP A 88 -13.18 -9.01 -14.21
C ASP A 88 -13.84 -10.24 -13.60
N ASP A 89 -13.57 -10.51 -12.30
CA ASP A 89 -14.26 -11.58 -11.55
C ASP A 89 -15.78 -11.35 -11.50
N LEU A 90 -16.22 -10.11 -11.32
CA LEU A 90 -17.64 -9.76 -11.36
C LEU A 90 -18.25 -10.05 -12.73
N ILE A 91 -17.60 -9.58 -13.81
CA ILE A 91 -18.06 -9.79 -15.18
C ILE A 91 -18.11 -11.29 -15.53
N GLU A 92 -17.13 -12.08 -15.08
CA GLU A 92 -17.13 -13.54 -15.26
C GLU A 92 -18.31 -14.21 -14.55
N ILE A 93 -18.69 -13.71 -13.37
CA ILE A 93 -19.75 -14.30 -12.52
C ILE A 93 -21.14 -13.94 -13.03
N ILE A 94 -21.42 -12.67 -13.32
CA ILE A 94 -22.77 -12.19 -13.65
C ILE A 94 -23.00 -11.96 -15.15
N GLY A 95 -21.93 -12.10 -15.97
CA GLY A 95 -21.93 -11.80 -17.40
C GLY A 95 -21.57 -10.35 -17.69
N ASN A 96 -21.14 -10.09 -18.92
CA ASN A 96 -20.89 -8.72 -19.41
C ASN A 96 -22.22 -8.06 -19.83
N ILE A 97 -23.05 -7.75 -18.85
CA ILE A 97 -24.38 -7.18 -19.03
C ILE A 97 -24.35 -5.63 -19.01
N PRO A 98 -25.37 -4.96 -19.58
CA PRO A 98 -25.59 -3.54 -19.40
C PRO A 98 -25.70 -3.15 -17.92
N ILE A 99 -25.13 -2.01 -17.51
CA ILE A 99 -25.08 -1.60 -16.09
C ILE A 99 -26.48 -1.42 -15.49
N LEU A 100 -27.47 -1.00 -16.29
CA LEU A 100 -28.89 -0.90 -15.90
C LEU A 100 -29.49 -2.27 -15.48
N LYS A 101 -29.00 -3.37 -16.05
CA LYS A 101 -29.51 -4.73 -15.79
C LYS A 101 -28.88 -5.40 -14.57
N VAL A 102 -27.96 -4.74 -13.87
CA VAL A 102 -27.37 -5.26 -12.62
C VAL A 102 -28.38 -5.14 -11.48
N THR A 103 -28.72 -6.26 -10.88
CA THR A 103 -29.75 -6.38 -9.84
C THR A 103 -29.16 -6.71 -8.47
N PRO A 104 -29.95 -6.57 -7.38
CA PRO A 104 -29.55 -7.07 -6.06
C PRO A 104 -29.24 -8.57 -6.03
N ASN A 105 -29.88 -9.38 -6.93
CA ASN A 105 -29.59 -10.80 -7.06
C ASN A 105 -28.16 -11.02 -7.58
N ASN A 106 -27.75 -10.29 -8.62
CA ASN A 106 -26.38 -10.36 -9.13
C ASN A 106 -25.35 -10.05 -8.04
N ALA A 107 -25.62 -9.07 -7.17
CA ALA A 107 -24.73 -8.73 -6.06
C ALA A 107 -24.66 -9.86 -5.00
N ARG A 108 -25.78 -10.53 -4.71
CA ARG A 108 -25.81 -11.70 -3.82
C ARG A 108 -25.09 -12.90 -4.43
N ASP A 109 -25.28 -13.15 -5.72
CA ASP A 109 -24.61 -14.23 -6.44
C ASP A 109 -23.10 -14.02 -6.49
N PHE A 110 -22.66 -12.80 -6.79
CA PHE A 110 -21.25 -12.43 -6.68
C PHE A 110 -20.69 -12.77 -5.30
N LYS A 111 -21.32 -12.30 -4.21
CA LYS A 111 -20.90 -12.60 -2.84
C LYS A 111 -20.82 -14.10 -2.57
N LYS A 112 -21.84 -14.87 -2.97
CA LYS A 112 -21.90 -16.32 -2.77
C LYS A 112 -20.74 -17.02 -3.49
N ILE A 113 -20.53 -16.71 -4.76
CA ILE A 113 -19.51 -17.34 -5.59
C ILE A 113 -18.11 -17.00 -5.12
N ILE A 114 -17.79 -15.71 -4.85
CA ILE A 114 -16.45 -15.34 -4.37
C ILE A 114 -16.13 -15.96 -3.00
N SER A 115 -17.15 -16.22 -2.17
CA SER A 115 -16.96 -16.88 -0.87
C SER A 115 -16.50 -18.33 -1.01
N SER A 116 -16.89 -19.02 -2.08
CA SER A 116 -16.53 -20.41 -2.38
C SER A 116 -15.22 -20.54 -3.16
N LEU A 117 -14.68 -19.41 -3.69
CA LEU A 117 -13.44 -19.44 -4.46
C LEU A 117 -12.20 -19.53 -3.56
N PRO A 118 -11.14 -20.23 -3.99
CA PRO A 118 -9.92 -20.36 -3.22
C PRO A 118 -9.12 -19.05 -3.21
N LYS A 119 -8.41 -18.83 -2.12
CA LYS A 119 -7.46 -17.72 -1.98
C LYS A 119 -6.31 -17.88 -2.98
N TYR A 120 -5.88 -16.78 -3.59
CA TYR A 120 -4.76 -16.75 -4.56
C TYR A 120 -4.98 -17.61 -5.81
N ARG A 121 -6.23 -17.85 -6.26
CA ARG A 121 -6.54 -18.64 -7.44
C ARG A 121 -5.71 -18.26 -8.67
N ASN A 122 -5.51 -16.98 -8.93
CA ASN A 122 -4.73 -16.48 -10.08
C ASN A 122 -3.21 -16.71 -9.94
N GLN A 123 -2.70 -17.12 -8.78
CA GLN A 123 -1.27 -17.36 -8.52
C GLN A 123 -0.96 -18.86 -8.34
N SER A 124 -1.93 -19.65 -7.92
CA SER A 124 -1.76 -21.08 -7.70
C SER A 124 -1.66 -21.84 -9.03
N PRO A 125 -0.64 -22.68 -9.22
CA PRO A 125 -0.55 -23.55 -10.40
C PRO A 125 -1.79 -24.44 -10.60
N ARG A 126 -2.47 -24.85 -9.49
CA ARG A 126 -3.67 -25.70 -9.53
C ARG A 126 -4.84 -25.03 -10.24
N TYR A 127 -4.96 -23.70 -10.18
CA TYR A 127 -6.13 -22.97 -10.67
C TYR A 127 -5.82 -22.04 -11.86
N ARG A 128 -4.55 -21.97 -12.26
CA ARG A 128 -4.12 -21.06 -13.32
C ARG A 128 -4.75 -21.44 -14.66
N GLY A 129 -5.42 -20.48 -15.30
CA GLY A 129 -6.06 -20.66 -16.60
C GLY A 129 -7.45 -21.32 -16.53
N LEU A 130 -7.93 -21.67 -15.34
CA LEU A 130 -9.29 -22.18 -15.15
C LEU A 130 -10.27 -21.03 -14.94
N THR A 131 -11.46 -21.18 -15.51
CA THR A 131 -12.62 -20.30 -15.25
C THR A 131 -13.14 -20.50 -13.83
N ILE A 132 -13.88 -19.51 -13.30
CA ILE A 132 -14.55 -19.61 -11.98
C ILE A 132 -15.42 -20.87 -11.92
N LYS A 133 -16.20 -21.16 -12.96
CA LYS A 133 -17.05 -22.34 -13.04
C LYS A 133 -16.23 -23.64 -12.94
N GLN A 134 -15.12 -23.74 -13.65
CA GLN A 134 -14.24 -24.90 -13.60
C GLN A 134 -13.60 -25.07 -12.22
N ILE A 135 -13.17 -23.98 -11.58
CA ILE A 135 -12.60 -24.05 -10.22
C ILE A 135 -13.62 -24.55 -9.22
N LEU A 136 -14.86 -24.08 -9.29
CA LEU A 136 -15.94 -24.48 -8.37
C LEU A 136 -16.38 -25.95 -8.56
N SER A 137 -16.10 -26.56 -9.73
CA SER A 137 -16.37 -28.00 -9.98
C SER A 137 -15.26 -28.93 -9.48
N LEU A 138 -14.13 -28.38 -8.97
CA LEU A 138 -13.05 -29.19 -8.42
C LEU A 138 -13.34 -29.62 -6.98
N ASP A 139 -12.99 -30.87 -6.65
CA ASP A 139 -13.04 -31.34 -5.27
C ASP A 139 -11.98 -30.68 -4.37
N GLY A 140 -12.32 -30.52 -3.09
CA GLY A 140 -11.40 -30.00 -2.08
C GLY A 140 -10.98 -28.53 -2.30
N VAL A 141 -11.88 -27.70 -2.84
CA VAL A 141 -11.70 -26.26 -2.93
C VAL A 141 -12.14 -25.61 -1.62
N GLU A 142 -11.18 -25.05 -0.88
CA GLU A 142 -11.46 -24.28 0.32
C GLU A 142 -11.80 -22.83 -0.03
N GLY A 143 -12.91 -22.32 0.51
CA GLY A 143 -13.34 -20.94 0.33
C GLY A 143 -12.41 -19.92 1.00
N GLN A 144 -12.66 -18.65 0.72
CA GLN A 144 -11.85 -17.55 1.25
C GLN A 144 -12.28 -17.15 2.68
N GLU A 145 -11.33 -16.58 3.43
CA GLU A 145 -11.60 -15.94 4.72
C GLU A 145 -12.51 -14.71 4.57
N PRO A 146 -13.42 -14.41 5.55
CA PRO A 146 -14.32 -13.26 5.51
C PRO A 146 -13.63 -11.93 5.18
N LYS A 147 -12.44 -11.69 5.71
CA LYS A 147 -11.63 -10.51 5.44
C LYS A 147 -11.27 -10.34 3.95
N ASN A 148 -10.92 -11.42 3.26
CA ASN A 148 -10.64 -11.37 1.83
C ASN A 148 -11.91 -11.13 1.02
N ILE A 149 -13.01 -11.81 1.39
CA ILE A 149 -14.31 -11.63 0.75
C ILE A 149 -14.76 -10.16 0.88
N ASN A 150 -14.68 -9.59 2.07
CA ASN A 150 -15.00 -8.18 2.32
C ASN A 150 -14.14 -7.23 1.48
N LYS A 151 -12.87 -7.56 1.27
CA LYS A 151 -11.97 -6.77 0.40
C LYS A 151 -12.42 -6.78 -1.06
N LEU A 152 -12.87 -7.94 -1.57
CA LEU A 152 -13.40 -8.06 -2.94
C LEU A 152 -14.72 -7.31 -3.08
N ILE A 153 -15.66 -7.50 -2.14
CA ILE A 153 -16.92 -6.75 -2.10
C ILE A 153 -16.67 -5.24 -2.05
N TYR A 154 -15.75 -4.79 -1.21
CA TYR A 154 -15.38 -3.37 -1.12
C TYR A 154 -14.91 -2.81 -2.46
N ARG A 155 -14.11 -3.56 -3.23
CA ARG A 155 -13.61 -3.12 -4.53
C ARG A 155 -14.75 -2.95 -5.54
N VAL A 156 -15.67 -3.91 -5.61
CA VAL A 156 -16.85 -3.80 -6.48
C VAL A 156 -17.76 -2.65 -6.01
N ARG A 157 -17.94 -2.50 -4.70
CA ARG A 157 -18.69 -1.37 -4.13
C ARG A 157 -18.11 -0.01 -4.53
N VAL A 158 -16.79 0.14 -4.58
CA VAL A 158 -16.12 1.37 -5.03
C VAL A 158 -16.40 1.63 -6.52
N PHE A 159 -16.40 0.60 -7.35
CA PHE A 159 -16.78 0.71 -8.76
C PHE A 159 -18.25 1.15 -8.93
N PHE A 160 -19.18 0.50 -8.24
CA PHE A 160 -20.60 0.87 -8.29
C PHE A 160 -20.91 2.22 -7.63
N LYS A 161 -20.13 2.66 -6.68
CA LYS A 161 -20.22 4.03 -6.15
C LYS A 161 -19.84 5.05 -7.24
N TRP A 162 -18.81 4.77 -8.02
CA TRP A 162 -18.40 5.60 -9.15
C TRP A 162 -19.48 5.60 -10.23
N LEU A 163 -20.03 4.43 -10.60
CA LEU A 163 -21.17 4.33 -11.54
C LEU A 163 -22.37 5.15 -11.06
N LYS A 164 -22.77 5.03 -9.81
CA LYS A 164 -23.87 5.82 -9.23
C LYS A 164 -23.62 7.32 -9.33
N ASN A 165 -22.38 7.77 -9.18
CA ASN A 165 -22.06 9.20 -9.21
C ASN A 165 -22.01 9.77 -10.64
N ASN A 166 -21.62 8.97 -11.63
CA ASN A 166 -21.41 9.42 -13.02
C ASN A 166 -22.52 8.97 -13.98
N TYR A 167 -23.28 7.93 -13.62
CA TYR A 167 -24.31 7.26 -14.44
C TYR A 167 -25.56 6.96 -13.60
N SER A 168 -26.01 7.96 -12.83
CA SER A 168 -27.15 7.81 -11.90
C SER A 168 -28.46 7.45 -12.57
N GLU A 169 -28.63 7.82 -13.85
CA GLU A 169 -29.79 7.46 -14.69
C GLU A 169 -29.88 5.95 -14.92
N TYR A 170 -28.75 5.22 -14.96
CA TYR A 170 -28.71 3.77 -15.13
C TYR A 170 -28.49 3.04 -13.80
N VAL A 171 -27.76 3.65 -12.85
CA VAL A 171 -27.39 3.05 -11.56
C VAL A 171 -27.81 3.98 -10.42
N PRO A 172 -29.11 4.06 -10.10
CA PRO A 172 -29.62 4.95 -9.06
C PRO A 172 -29.19 4.57 -7.65
N GLN A 173 -28.84 3.28 -7.44
CA GLN A 173 -28.37 2.77 -6.15
C GLN A 173 -27.25 1.76 -6.33
N ASN A 174 -26.42 1.62 -5.29
CA ASN A 174 -25.33 0.67 -5.27
C ASN A 174 -25.77 -0.65 -4.59
N HIS A 175 -26.03 -1.67 -5.38
CA HIS A 175 -26.51 -2.97 -4.88
C HIS A 175 -25.46 -3.76 -4.07
N PHE A 176 -24.21 -3.31 -4.04
CA PHE A 176 -23.12 -3.91 -3.25
C PHE A 176 -22.95 -3.28 -1.87
N ASP A 177 -23.75 -2.25 -1.53
CA ASP A 177 -23.76 -1.69 -0.18
C ASP A 177 -24.39 -2.70 0.80
N GLY A 178 -23.83 -2.76 2.02
CA GLY A 178 -24.34 -3.64 3.08
C GLY A 178 -24.01 -5.15 2.92
N LEU A 179 -23.32 -5.58 1.85
CA LEU A 179 -23.04 -7.00 1.60
C LEU A 179 -21.90 -7.60 2.42
N SER A 180 -21.21 -6.80 3.25
CA SER A 180 -20.09 -7.28 4.06
C SER A 180 -20.47 -8.47 4.93
N ILE A 181 -19.53 -9.42 5.08
CA ILE A 181 -19.65 -10.55 6.00
C ILE A 181 -19.11 -10.11 7.36
N GLN A 182 -19.81 -10.50 8.43
CA GLN A 182 -19.32 -10.23 9.77
C GLN A 182 -18.02 -11.00 10.01
N GLU A 183 -16.94 -10.28 10.28
CA GLU A 183 -15.66 -10.88 10.66
C GLU A 183 -15.74 -11.29 12.15
N LYS A 184 -15.47 -12.56 12.43
CA LYS A 184 -15.25 -12.97 13.82
C LYS A 184 -13.94 -12.30 14.25
N LYS A 185 -13.97 -11.51 15.32
CA LYS A 185 -12.81 -10.77 15.88
C LYS A 185 -11.67 -11.67 16.42
N PHE A 186 -11.51 -12.88 15.90
CA PHE A 186 -10.42 -13.80 16.23
C PHE A 186 -9.22 -13.68 15.27
N ASP A 187 -9.10 -12.57 14.52
CA ASP A 187 -7.86 -12.27 13.84
C ASP A 187 -6.76 -12.17 14.91
N LYS A 188 -5.95 -13.21 15.04
CA LYS A 188 -4.69 -13.09 15.78
C LYS A 188 -3.93 -11.93 15.14
N PRO A 189 -3.69 -10.81 15.86
CA PRO A 189 -2.87 -9.76 15.31
C PRO A 189 -1.53 -10.38 14.92
N ARG A 190 -0.84 -9.78 13.95
CA ARG A 190 0.54 -10.18 13.66
C ARG A 190 1.33 -10.13 14.94
N ASP A 191 1.94 -11.26 15.28
CA ASP A 191 2.57 -11.43 16.55
C ASP A 191 3.94 -10.76 16.60
N ILE A 192 4.35 -10.36 17.77
CA ILE A 192 5.71 -9.88 18.05
C ILE A 192 6.65 -11.06 18.17
N PHE A 193 7.94 -10.83 18.02
CA PHE A 193 8.94 -11.80 18.42
C PHE A 193 9.21 -11.68 19.93
N THR A 194 9.14 -12.80 20.64
CA THR A 194 9.57 -12.89 22.03
C THR A 194 11.10 -12.79 22.15
N ASN A 195 11.64 -12.46 23.32
CA ASN A 195 13.08 -12.44 23.53
C ASN A 195 13.75 -13.78 23.18
N LYS A 196 13.14 -14.92 23.54
CA LYS A 196 13.64 -16.25 23.16
C LYS A 196 13.73 -16.44 21.64
N GLU A 197 12.77 -15.90 20.89
CA GLU A 197 12.77 -15.97 19.44
C GLU A 197 13.76 -14.99 18.83
N LEU A 198 13.90 -13.80 19.39
CA LEU A 198 14.92 -12.84 18.96
C LEU A 198 16.33 -13.42 19.16
N HIS A 199 16.59 -14.16 20.25
CA HIS A 199 17.83 -14.91 20.42
C HIS A 199 18.04 -15.93 19.32
N LYS A 200 17.02 -16.73 18.95
CA LYS A 200 17.11 -17.66 17.82
C LYS A 200 17.37 -16.97 16.48
N ILE A 201 16.75 -15.80 16.27
CA ILE A 201 16.88 -15.03 15.01
C ILE A 201 18.27 -14.40 14.95
N PHE A 202 18.74 -13.76 16.02
CA PHE A 202 19.95 -12.94 16.04
C PHE A 202 21.11 -13.62 16.80
N ASP A 203 21.01 -14.94 17.11
CA ASP A 203 22.17 -15.69 17.53
C ASP A 203 23.26 -15.63 16.45
N THR A 204 24.48 -15.33 16.87
CA THR A 204 25.60 -15.02 15.98
C THR A 204 25.84 -16.10 14.94
N THR A 205 25.88 -17.37 15.37
CA THR A 205 26.25 -18.47 14.47
C THR A 205 25.17 -18.82 13.44
N PRO A 206 23.91 -19.07 13.82
CA PRO A 206 22.84 -19.33 12.83
C PRO A 206 22.62 -18.18 11.86
N PHE A 207 22.57 -16.94 12.37
CA PHE A 207 22.36 -15.76 11.56
C PHE A 207 23.48 -15.57 10.53
N LEU A 208 24.74 -15.56 10.98
CA LEU A 208 25.90 -15.39 10.09
C LEU A 208 26.06 -16.54 9.10
N ASN A 209 25.85 -17.78 9.50
CA ASN A 209 25.95 -18.92 8.59
C ASN A 209 24.88 -18.85 7.48
N ASN A 210 23.67 -18.46 7.82
CA ASN A 210 22.60 -18.41 6.83
C ASN A 210 22.65 -17.15 5.94
N THR A 211 23.13 -16.01 6.44
CA THR A 211 23.16 -14.75 5.69
C THR A 211 24.44 -14.54 4.92
N ILE A 212 25.59 -14.81 5.55
CA ILE A 212 26.90 -14.39 5.04
C ILE A 212 27.69 -15.57 4.48
N ARG A 213 27.70 -16.70 5.19
CA ARG A 213 28.51 -17.86 4.84
C ARG A 213 27.90 -18.75 3.73
N ASN A 214 26.64 -18.55 3.39
CA ASN A 214 26.04 -19.29 2.30
C ASN A 214 26.60 -18.80 0.94
N PRO A 215 27.43 -19.59 0.22
CA PRO A 215 28.09 -19.15 -1.01
C PRO A 215 27.11 -18.87 -2.17
N HIS A 216 25.95 -19.51 -2.16
CA HIS A 216 24.94 -19.37 -3.21
C HIS A 216 24.00 -18.16 -3.02
N ARG A 217 24.16 -17.43 -1.92
CA ARG A 217 23.26 -16.33 -1.62
C ARG A 217 23.68 -15.03 -2.31
N ARG A 218 22.76 -14.46 -3.06
CA ARG A 218 22.86 -13.09 -3.59
C ARG A 218 22.46 -12.09 -2.51
N ASN A 219 22.90 -10.84 -2.65
CA ASN A 219 22.51 -9.71 -1.78
C ASN A 219 22.79 -9.99 -0.28
N LYS A 220 23.99 -10.52 0.01
CA LYS A 220 24.41 -10.95 1.36
C LYS A 220 24.31 -9.80 2.36
N LEU A 221 24.80 -8.61 2.00
CA LEU A 221 24.78 -7.43 2.87
C LEU A 221 23.39 -6.94 3.17
N ALA A 222 22.49 -6.91 2.17
CA ALA A 222 21.09 -6.60 2.41
C ALA A 222 20.42 -7.65 3.32
N SER A 223 20.69 -8.94 3.09
CA SER A 223 20.16 -10.01 3.94
C SER A 223 20.66 -9.93 5.39
N TYR A 224 21.83 -9.35 5.61
CA TYR A 224 22.40 -9.12 6.93
C TYR A 224 21.86 -7.84 7.58
N PHE A 225 22.00 -6.68 6.94
CA PHE A 225 21.66 -5.41 7.56
C PHE A 225 20.15 -5.17 7.68
N VAL A 226 19.34 -5.58 6.68
CA VAL A 226 17.92 -5.22 6.63
C VAL A 226 17.12 -5.70 7.85
N PRO A 227 17.26 -6.95 8.35
CA PRO A 227 16.58 -7.37 9.58
C PRO A 227 17.05 -6.60 10.82
N ILE A 228 18.37 -6.31 10.91
CA ILE A 228 18.96 -5.57 12.04
C ILE A 228 18.45 -4.11 12.02
N ILE A 229 18.40 -3.46 10.86
CA ILE A 229 17.81 -2.13 10.72
C ILE A 229 16.34 -2.15 11.11
N ALA A 230 15.57 -3.14 10.62
CA ALA A 230 14.13 -3.21 10.89
C ALA A 230 13.80 -3.29 12.38
N ILE A 231 14.53 -4.09 13.15
CA ILE A 231 14.28 -4.26 14.59
C ILE A 231 14.70 -3.02 15.40
N HIS A 232 15.65 -2.20 14.90
CA HIS A 232 16.13 -1.00 15.59
C HIS A 232 15.49 0.32 15.10
N THR A 233 14.68 0.29 14.05
CA THR A 233 14.10 1.50 13.47
C THR A 233 12.59 1.42 13.28
N GLY A 234 12.01 0.23 13.33
CA GLY A 234 10.61 0.00 12.99
C GLY A 234 10.26 0.33 11.54
N MET A 235 11.21 0.58 10.65
CA MET A 235 10.98 0.88 9.24
C MET A 235 10.33 -0.31 8.51
N ARG A 236 9.58 0.00 7.46
CA ARG A 236 9.01 -1.05 6.58
C ARG A 236 10.11 -1.65 5.71
N LEU A 237 9.93 -2.93 5.33
CA LEU A 237 10.91 -3.65 4.48
C LEU A 237 11.31 -2.85 3.24
N GLU A 238 10.35 -2.31 2.51
CA GLU A 238 10.63 -1.57 1.29
C GLU A 238 11.32 -0.23 1.57
N GLU A 239 10.98 0.47 2.65
CA GLU A 239 11.64 1.71 3.08
C GLU A 239 13.14 1.46 3.29
N ILE A 240 13.50 0.33 3.93
CA ILE A 240 14.91 -0.04 4.17
C ILE A 240 15.59 -0.44 2.85
N CYS A 241 14.95 -1.29 2.05
CA CYS A 241 15.57 -1.81 0.82
C CYS A 241 15.80 -0.76 -0.27
N GLN A 242 15.00 0.32 -0.29
CA GLN A 242 15.15 1.42 -1.23
C GLN A 242 15.98 2.59 -0.71
N LEU A 243 16.54 2.48 0.51
CA LEU A 243 17.24 3.56 1.21
C LEU A 243 18.42 4.11 0.39
N ARG A 244 18.48 5.43 0.25
CA ARG A 244 19.57 6.14 -0.43
C ARG A 244 20.66 6.51 0.56
N LEU A 245 21.89 6.55 0.09
CA LEU A 245 23.03 6.91 0.94
C LEU A 245 22.99 8.40 1.38
N GLU A 246 22.38 9.27 0.59
CA GLU A 246 22.18 10.69 0.96
C GLU A 246 21.19 10.85 2.12
N ASP A 247 20.31 9.86 2.35
CA ASP A 247 19.34 9.86 3.45
C ASP A 247 19.90 9.32 4.77
N VAL A 248 21.18 8.91 4.78
CA VAL A 248 21.91 8.51 6.00
C VAL A 248 22.98 9.56 6.28
N TYR A 249 22.73 10.41 7.28
CA TYR A 249 23.61 11.51 7.62
C TYR A 249 23.50 11.91 9.09
N LYS A 250 24.34 12.84 9.52
CA LYS A 250 24.32 13.39 10.87
C LYS A 250 23.57 14.72 10.85
N GLU A 251 22.56 14.86 11.71
CA GLU A 251 21.81 16.09 11.92
C GLU A 251 22.00 16.55 13.36
N GLY A 252 22.64 17.71 13.56
CA GLY A 252 23.10 18.15 14.88
C GLY A 252 24.09 17.14 15.49
N THR A 253 23.73 16.56 16.63
CA THR A 253 24.53 15.56 17.34
C THR A 253 24.16 14.13 16.98
N VAL A 254 23.02 13.89 16.31
CA VAL A 254 22.42 12.58 16.10
C VAL A 254 22.63 12.09 14.66
N ASP A 255 23.07 10.83 14.52
CA ASP A 255 23.05 10.13 13.23
C ASP A 255 21.64 9.69 12.92
N ILE A 256 21.16 9.95 11.70
CA ILE A 256 19.75 9.70 11.31
C ILE A 256 19.62 8.95 10.00
N ILE A 257 18.44 8.35 9.82
CA ILE A 257 17.92 7.89 8.55
C ILE A 257 16.69 8.75 8.21
N ARG A 258 16.73 9.44 7.08
CA ARG A 258 15.57 10.16 6.54
C ARG A 258 14.75 9.25 5.65
N VAL A 259 13.49 9.06 5.98
CA VAL A 259 12.52 8.33 5.13
C VAL A 259 11.74 9.33 4.33
N THR A 260 12.01 9.43 3.03
CA THR A 260 11.42 10.46 2.15
C THR A 260 10.84 9.86 0.87
N ILE A 261 9.97 10.65 0.20
CA ILE A 261 9.48 10.38 -1.14
C ILE A 261 10.43 11.07 -2.13
N SER A 262 10.91 10.34 -3.12
CA SER A 262 11.64 10.89 -4.24
C SER A 262 11.06 10.35 -5.57
N LYS A 263 11.57 10.80 -6.70
CA LYS A 263 11.18 10.23 -8.02
C LYS A 263 11.38 8.71 -8.08
N GLU A 264 12.32 8.18 -7.31
CA GLU A 264 12.71 6.76 -7.32
C GLU A 264 12.18 5.97 -6.12
N THR A 265 11.88 6.64 -5.00
CA THR A 265 11.39 6.01 -3.77
C THR A 265 9.88 6.19 -3.64
N LYS A 266 9.16 5.11 -3.32
CA LYS A 266 7.71 5.15 -3.11
C LYS A 266 7.40 4.89 -1.64
N LEU A 267 6.67 5.80 -1.02
CA LEU A 267 6.08 5.58 0.30
C LEU A 267 4.60 5.24 0.16
N LYS A 268 4.07 4.53 1.14
CA LYS A 268 2.64 4.14 1.16
C LYS A 268 1.72 5.36 1.31
N THR A 269 2.15 6.37 2.06
CA THR A 269 1.42 7.62 2.30
C THR A 269 2.40 8.78 2.48
N VAL A 270 1.98 10.01 2.23
CA VAL A 270 2.77 11.23 2.48
C VAL A 270 3.19 11.32 3.96
N THR A 271 2.31 10.92 4.88
CA THR A 271 2.60 10.87 6.32
C THR A 271 3.69 9.88 6.73
N SER A 272 4.19 9.06 5.79
CA SER A 272 5.31 8.15 6.04
C SER A 272 6.67 8.83 6.01
N GLN A 273 6.76 10.10 5.55
CA GLN A 273 8.00 10.89 5.61
C GLN A 273 8.34 11.18 7.07
N ARG A 274 9.57 10.92 7.45
CA ARG A 274 10.03 11.07 8.83
C ARG A 274 11.55 10.92 8.94
N ILE A 275 12.04 11.27 10.10
CA ILE A 275 13.42 11.02 10.53
C ILE A 275 13.39 9.87 11.54
N VAL A 276 14.38 8.99 11.47
CA VAL A 276 14.59 7.90 12.42
C VAL A 276 16.05 7.96 12.91
N PRO A 277 16.32 8.30 14.17
CA PRO A 277 17.66 8.27 14.73
C PRO A 277 18.25 6.85 14.69
N ILE A 278 19.57 6.79 14.55
CA ILE A 278 20.30 5.51 14.46
C ILE A 278 20.69 5.04 15.86
N HIS A 279 20.20 3.87 16.26
CA HIS A 279 20.52 3.24 17.52
C HIS A 279 21.99 2.83 17.61
N GLU A 280 22.58 2.86 18.80
CA GLU A 280 23.99 2.51 19.04
C GLU A 280 24.35 1.09 18.56
N ASN A 281 23.42 0.14 18.63
CA ASN A 281 23.64 -1.20 18.10
C ASN A 281 23.88 -1.22 16.58
N LEU A 282 23.20 -0.34 15.81
CA LEU A 282 23.46 -0.21 14.38
C LEU A 282 24.85 0.35 14.09
N LYS A 283 25.35 1.26 14.93
CA LYS A 283 26.74 1.76 14.85
C LYS A 283 27.71 0.62 15.16
N ARG A 284 27.48 -0.12 16.26
CA ARG A 284 28.34 -1.24 16.68
C ARG A 284 28.47 -2.36 15.64
N VAL A 285 27.40 -2.67 14.90
CA VAL A 285 27.46 -3.66 13.79
C VAL A 285 28.12 -3.11 12.53
N GLY A 286 28.54 -1.83 12.50
CA GLY A 286 29.27 -1.23 11.40
C GLY A 286 28.41 -0.65 10.29
N PHE A 287 27.13 -0.36 10.55
CA PHE A 287 26.21 0.17 9.52
C PHE A 287 26.66 1.53 8.97
N LEU A 288 27.05 2.48 9.85
CA LEU A 288 27.53 3.79 9.38
C LEU A 288 28.87 3.70 8.63
N GLU A 289 29.78 2.82 9.09
CA GLU A 289 31.04 2.55 8.41
C GLU A 289 30.78 2.02 6.98
N TYR A 290 29.81 1.11 6.84
CA TYR A 290 29.37 0.58 5.56
C TYR A 290 28.78 1.68 4.66
N CYS A 291 27.87 2.51 5.16
CA CYS A 291 27.29 3.61 4.40
C CYS A 291 28.36 4.59 3.92
N ASN A 292 29.32 4.97 4.78
CA ASN A 292 30.40 5.87 4.43
C ASN A 292 31.33 5.28 3.37
N TYR A 293 31.61 3.97 3.44
CA TYR A 293 32.37 3.29 2.40
C TYR A 293 31.62 3.29 1.07
N MET A 294 30.32 3.00 1.05
CA MET A 294 29.51 3.02 -0.17
C MET A 294 29.42 4.41 -0.80
N LYS A 295 29.36 5.48 0.03
CA LYS A 295 29.46 6.86 -0.45
C LYS A 295 30.79 7.12 -1.17
N LYS A 296 31.91 6.66 -0.61
CA LYS A 296 33.24 6.77 -1.24
C LYS A 296 33.31 5.98 -2.56
N GLN A 297 32.59 4.88 -2.67
CA GLN A 297 32.44 4.09 -3.91
C GLN A 297 31.44 4.70 -4.90
N LYS A 298 30.93 5.93 -4.63
CA LYS A 298 29.98 6.65 -5.49
C LYS A 298 28.69 5.84 -5.77
N LYS A 299 28.27 4.99 -4.83
CA LYS A 299 26.98 4.32 -4.93
C LYS A 299 25.87 5.30 -4.50
N GLU A 300 24.69 5.13 -5.05
CA GLU A 300 23.54 5.98 -4.72
C GLU A 300 22.69 5.38 -3.60
N ARG A 301 22.54 4.03 -3.60
CA ARG A 301 21.71 3.32 -2.64
C ARG A 301 22.55 2.55 -1.63
N VAL A 302 22.04 2.44 -0.40
CA VAL A 302 22.67 1.64 0.66
C VAL A 302 22.84 0.18 0.18
N PHE A 303 21.79 -0.40 -0.40
CA PHE A 303 21.80 -1.74 -0.96
C PHE A 303 21.77 -1.67 -2.49
N TRP A 304 22.88 -1.26 -3.07
CA TRP A 304 23.06 -0.99 -4.49
C TRP A 304 22.85 -2.22 -5.40
N ASP A 305 23.10 -3.41 -4.88
CA ASP A 305 23.00 -4.69 -5.57
C ASP A 305 21.57 -5.27 -5.59
N LEU A 306 20.61 -4.65 -4.90
CA LEU A 306 19.21 -5.06 -4.96
C LEU A 306 18.57 -4.67 -6.30
N THR A 307 17.97 -5.66 -6.97
CA THR A 307 17.20 -5.43 -8.19
C THR A 307 15.74 -5.14 -7.89
N LYS A 308 15.19 -4.13 -8.57
CA LYS A 308 13.77 -3.75 -8.44
C LYS A 308 12.89 -4.79 -9.12
N SER A 309 12.05 -5.45 -8.36
CA SER A 309 10.98 -6.30 -8.87
C SER A 309 9.71 -5.50 -9.12
N ARG A 310 8.67 -6.14 -9.67
CA ARG A 310 7.34 -5.53 -9.80
C ARG A 310 6.80 -4.95 -8.47
N ASP A 311 7.11 -5.61 -7.37
CA ASP A 311 6.63 -5.24 -6.02
C ASP A 311 7.66 -4.43 -5.20
N GLY A 312 8.77 -4.00 -5.80
CA GLY A 312 9.83 -3.22 -5.17
C GLY A 312 11.15 -3.98 -4.99
N TYR A 313 12.05 -3.44 -4.17
CA TYR A 313 13.37 -4.02 -3.86
C TYR A 313 13.32 -5.08 -2.77
N GLY A 314 12.35 -5.00 -1.86
CA GLY A 314 12.29 -5.84 -0.65
C GLY A 314 11.82 -7.28 -0.87
N ARG A 315 11.24 -7.63 -2.03
CA ARG A 315 10.61 -8.94 -2.27
C ARG A 315 11.52 -10.13 -1.95
N ASN A 316 12.75 -10.10 -2.47
CA ASN A 316 13.69 -11.21 -2.29
C ASN A 316 14.22 -11.28 -0.86
N ILE A 317 14.43 -10.13 -0.21
CA ILE A 317 14.85 -10.06 1.20
C ILE A 317 13.75 -10.58 2.12
N GLY A 318 12.49 -10.17 1.88
CA GLY A 318 11.34 -10.68 2.64
C GLY A 318 11.18 -12.19 2.53
N ARG A 319 11.29 -12.76 1.31
CA ARG A 319 11.25 -14.22 1.10
C ARG A 319 12.37 -14.92 1.85
N TYR A 320 13.59 -14.41 1.70
CA TYR A 320 14.74 -14.92 2.44
C TYR A 320 14.49 -14.95 3.94
N PHE A 321 14.03 -13.84 4.51
CA PHE A 321 13.79 -13.77 5.94
C PHE A 321 12.75 -14.81 6.41
N MET A 322 11.71 -15.04 5.61
CA MET A 322 10.72 -16.09 5.90
C MET A 322 11.32 -17.50 5.85
N GLU A 323 12.20 -17.78 4.89
CA GLU A 323 12.94 -19.06 4.80
C GLU A 323 13.87 -19.21 6.01
N TYR A 324 14.53 -18.13 6.41
CA TYR A 324 15.37 -18.09 7.58
C TYR A 324 14.59 -18.38 8.89
N LEU A 325 13.42 -17.74 9.08
CA LEU A 325 12.55 -17.99 10.23
C LEU A 325 12.13 -19.48 10.32
N ARG A 326 11.84 -20.12 9.18
CA ARG A 326 11.54 -21.56 9.14
C ARG A 326 12.74 -22.38 9.61
N LYS A 327 13.93 -22.04 9.14
CA LYS A 327 15.18 -22.74 9.47
C LYS A 327 15.52 -22.66 10.96
N VAL A 328 15.27 -21.53 11.61
CA VAL A 328 15.53 -21.35 13.06
C VAL A 328 14.35 -21.74 13.95
N GLY A 329 13.27 -22.27 13.37
CA GLY A 329 12.09 -22.75 14.10
C GLY A 329 11.30 -21.66 14.80
N VAL A 330 11.22 -20.46 14.17
CA VAL A 330 10.48 -19.30 14.68
C VAL A 330 9.30 -18.95 13.76
N TYR A 331 9.25 -19.55 12.57
CA TYR A 331 8.18 -19.28 11.62
C TYR A 331 6.82 -19.74 12.12
N GLU A 332 5.88 -18.84 12.14
CA GLU A 332 4.47 -19.13 12.37
C GLU A 332 3.65 -18.57 11.20
N PHE A 333 2.83 -19.43 10.57
CA PHE A 333 2.06 -19.06 9.38
C PHE A 333 1.16 -17.86 9.65
N GLN A 334 1.24 -16.83 8.81
CA GLN A 334 0.49 -15.56 8.86
C GLN A 334 0.72 -14.70 10.12
N SER A 335 1.30 -15.24 11.18
CA SER A 335 1.55 -14.55 12.45
C SER A 335 2.94 -13.89 12.45
N LYS A 336 4.02 -14.67 12.29
CA LYS A 336 5.40 -14.20 12.38
C LYS A 336 6.04 -14.04 11.00
N VAL A 337 6.18 -12.79 10.58
CA VAL A 337 6.69 -12.38 9.27
C VAL A 337 7.73 -11.26 9.43
N PHE A 338 8.37 -10.81 8.36
CA PHE A 338 9.31 -9.68 8.42
C PHE A 338 8.72 -8.45 9.14
N HIS A 339 7.45 -8.14 8.90
CA HIS A 339 6.78 -7.00 9.53
C HIS A 339 6.62 -7.15 11.05
N SER A 340 6.73 -8.35 11.59
CA SER A 340 6.75 -8.61 13.03
C SER A 340 7.95 -7.97 13.75
N LEU A 341 9.08 -7.73 13.03
CA LEU A 341 10.19 -6.94 13.57
C LEU A 341 9.76 -5.52 13.94
N ARG A 342 8.95 -4.89 13.09
CA ARG A 342 8.38 -3.56 13.37
C ARG A 342 7.36 -3.61 14.51
N HIS A 343 6.53 -4.64 14.58
CA HIS A 343 5.61 -4.79 15.73
C HIS A 343 6.38 -4.98 17.04
N THR A 344 7.45 -5.77 17.01
CA THR A 344 8.34 -5.95 18.18
C THR A 344 8.98 -4.62 18.57
N PHE A 345 9.53 -3.84 17.63
CA PHE A 345 10.07 -2.50 17.89
C PHE A 345 9.05 -1.59 18.60
N ILE A 346 7.83 -1.49 18.06
CA ILE A 346 6.76 -0.67 18.62
C ILE A 346 6.40 -1.12 20.03
N THR A 347 6.18 -2.42 20.21
CA THR A 347 5.78 -2.99 21.51
C THR A 347 6.88 -2.80 22.55
N THR A 348 8.15 -3.03 22.18
CA THR A 348 9.29 -2.83 23.09
C THR A 348 9.39 -1.38 23.55
N LEU A 349 9.25 -0.40 22.65
CA LEU A 349 9.28 1.00 23.04
C LEU A 349 8.12 1.37 23.98
N LEU A 350 6.90 0.93 23.66
CA LEU A 350 5.73 1.17 24.53
C LEU A 350 5.89 0.53 25.91
N GLN A 351 6.40 -0.70 25.98
CA GLN A 351 6.68 -1.40 27.23
C GLN A 351 7.78 -0.72 28.06
N ASN A 352 8.73 -0.06 27.38
CA ASN A 352 9.78 0.74 28.03
C ASN A 352 9.34 2.19 28.37
N GLY A 353 8.03 2.47 28.34
CA GLY A 353 7.44 3.74 28.75
C GLY A 353 7.56 4.88 27.74
N VAL A 354 7.91 4.59 26.49
CA VAL A 354 7.95 5.62 25.44
C VAL A 354 6.54 6.05 25.07
N ARG A 355 6.29 7.37 25.02
CA ARG A 355 4.99 7.94 24.67
C ARG A 355 4.56 7.52 23.26
N GLU A 356 3.25 7.24 23.09
CA GLU A 356 2.69 6.77 21.82
C GLU A 356 2.98 7.75 20.66
N GLU A 357 2.98 9.06 20.90
CA GLU A 357 3.25 10.09 19.91
C GLU A 357 4.69 9.99 19.35
N VAL A 358 5.67 9.71 20.22
CA VAL A 358 7.05 9.50 19.82
C VAL A 358 7.19 8.23 18.98
N VAL A 359 6.55 7.14 19.42
CA VAL A 359 6.52 5.88 18.66
C VAL A 359 5.84 6.07 17.30
N ASN A 360 4.73 6.81 17.24
CA ASN A 360 4.05 7.14 16.00
C ASN A 360 4.94 7.99 15.06
N GLY A 361 5.68 8.97 15.61
CA GLY A 361 6.66 9.76 14.88
C GLY A 361 7.75 8.88 14.25
N LEU A 362 8.38 8.02 15.04
CA LEU A 362 9.41 7.07 14.59
C LEU A 362 8.89 6.12 13.50
N CYS A 363 7.63 5.69 13.63
CA CYS A 363 7.03 4.72 12.71
C CYS A 363 6.34 5.34 11.49
N GLY A 364 6.07 6.65 11.47
CA GLY A 364 5.27 7.31 10.44
C GLY A 364 3.82 6.83 10.44
N HIS A 365 3.23 6.72 11.63
CA HIS A 365 1.80 6.55 11.85
C HIS A 365 1.13 7.93 11.92
N LYS A 366 -0.15 8.00 11.54
CA LYS A 366 -0.93 9.22 11.77
C LYS A 366 -1.03 9.49 13.26
N GLN A 367 -0.78 10.73 13.65
CA GLN A 367 -1.06 11.18 15.00
C GLN A 367 -2.57 11.16 15.25
N LYS A 368 -2.99 10.74 16.44
CA LYS A 368 -4.41 10.57 16.78
C LYS A 368 -5.09 11.87 17.18
N THR A 369 -4.34 12.85 17.68
CA THR A 369 -4.87 14.11 18.18
C THR A 369 -4.59 15.27 17.20
N MET A 370 -5.56 16.21 17.11
CA MET A 370 -5.40 17.42 16.28
C MET A 370 -4.23 18.29 16.76
N SER A 371 -4.02 18.38 18.07
CA SER A 371 -2.92 19.16 18.65
C SER A 371 -1.55 18.67 18.16
N THR A 372 -1.31 17.36 18.23
CA THR A 372 -0.04 16.79 17.73
C THR A 372 0.13 16.93 16.21
N THR A 373 -0.96 16.89 15.45
CA THR A 373 -0.93 17.09 13.99
C THR A 373 -0.62 18.53 13.61
N ILE A 374 -1.09 19.52 14.38
CA ILE A 374 -0.92 20.95 14.10
C ILE A 374 0.44 21.45 14.60
N TYR A 375 0.80 21.12 15.85
CA TYR A 375 2.03 21.65 16.49
C TYR A 375 3.32 20.96 16.01
N PHE A 376 3.23 19.75 15.47
CA PHE A 376 4.39 19.02 14.94
C PHE A 376 4.37 18.88 13.41
N LYS A 377 3.93 19.92 12.69
CA LYS A 377 3.97 19.94 11.20
C LYS A 377 5.35 19.65 10.62
N GLY A 378 6.44 19.98 11.34
CA GLY A 378 7.83 19.69 10.99
C GLY A 378 8.36 18.33 11.44
N GLY A 379 7.54 17.52 12.16
CA GLY A 379 8.01 16.31 12.84
C GLY A 379 8.71 16.61 14.17
N PHE A 380 9.08 15.56 14.90
CA PHE A 380 9.87 15.69 16.13
C PHE A 380 11.35 15.96 15.81
N PRO A 381 12.05 16.80 16.61
CA PRO A 381 13.49 16.97 16.46
C PRO A 381 14.27 15.66 16.63
N PRO A 382 15.38 15.46 15.92
CA PRO A 382 16.17 14.22 16.01
C PRO A 382 16.62 13.86 17.41
N ASP A 383 17.08 14.87 18.20
CA ASP A 383 17.54 14.67 19.57
C ASP A 383 16.42 14.13 20.46
N LEU A 384 15.20 14.71 20.38
CA LEU A 384 14.05 14.25 21.13
C LEU A 384 13.67 12.79 20.75
N LEU A 385 13.63 12.49 19.43
CA LEU A 385 13.35 11.13 18.96
C LEU A 385 14.40 10.11 19.42
N TYR A 386 15.65 10.55 19.57
CA TYR A 386 16.71 9.72 20.11
C TYR A 386 16.56 9.53 21.62
N GLU A 387 16.48 10.62 22.39
CA GLU A 387 16.48 10.59 23.85
C GLU A 387 15.22 9.95 24.44
N GLU A 388 14.04 10.36 23.93
CA GLU A 388 12.75 9.85 24.43
C GLU A 388 12.30 8.55 23.73
N GLY A 389 12.92 8.17 22.62
CA GLY A 389 12.51 7.04 21.82
C GLY A 389 13.63 5.99 21.65
N ILE A 390 14.51 6.20 20.69
CA ILE A 390 15.47 5.19 20.24
C ILE A 390 16.42 4.73 21.35
N SER A 391 16.86 5.61 22.24
CA SER A 391 17.73 5.26 23.38
C SER A 391 17.08 4.31 24.38
N LYS A 392 15.74 4.27 24.43
CA LYS A 392 14.95 3.38 25.29
C LYS A 392 14.77 1.97 24.71
N LEU A 393 15.20 1.76 23.46
CA LEU A 393 15.08 0.45 22.83
C LEU A 393 16.13 -0.50 23.40
N ASN A 394 15.67 -1.55 24.05
CA ASN A 394 16.54 -2.57 24.60
C ASN A 394 15.97 -3.97 24.33
N PHE A 395 16.83 -4.89 23.93
CA PHE A 395 16.50 -6.31 23.72
C PHE A 395 17.36 -7.11 24.69
N GLU A 396 16.74 -7.56 25.78
CA GLU A 396 17.40 -8.22 26.89
C GLU A 396 18.25 -9.41 26.43
N GLY A 397 19.51 -9.43 26.86
CA GLY A 397 20.45 -10.52 26.60
C GLY A 397 21.01 -10.60 25.18
N ILE A 398 20.56 -9.79 24.24
CA ILE A 398 21.05 -9.83 22.85
C ILE A 398 22.22 -8.85 22.67
N ASN A 399 23.40 -9.38 22.44
CA ASN A 399 24.57 -8.55 22.14
C ASN A 399 24.76 -8.40 20.63
N PHE A 400 24.13 -7.38 20.05
CA PHE A 400 24.26 -7.08 18.62
C PHE A 400 25.70 -6.77 18.18
N GLY A 401 26.58 -6.31 19.06
CA GLY A 401 28.00 -6.08 18.75
C GLY A 401 28.73 -7.34 18.28
N LYS A 402 28.31 -8.52 18.76
CA LYS A 402 28.86 -9.82 18.32
C LYS A 402 28.50 -10.14 16.86
N LEU A 403 27.50 -9.47 16.28
CA LEU A 403 27.13 -9.62 14.88
C LEU A 403 28.04 -8.84 13.94
N LYS A 404 28.96 -8.00 14.44
CA LYS A 404 29.87 -7.22 13.56
C LYS A 404 30.65 -8.16 12.63
N ILE A 405 30.62 -7.84 11.33
CA ILE A 405 31.27 -8.62 10.27
C ILE A 405 32.27 -7.76 9.51
N ASP A 406 33.25 -8.41 8.88
CA ASP A 406 34.10 -7.76 7.89
C ASP A 406 33.38 -7.74 6.52
N TRP A 407 32.46 -6.78 6.41
CA TRP A 407 31.62 -6.63 5.20
C TRP A 407 32.43 -6.28 3.95
N LYS A 408 33.66 -5.74 4.09
CA LYS A 408 34.54 -5.42 2.93
C LYS A 408 34.87 -6.67 2.14
N LYS A 409 35.03 -7.82 2.79
CA LYS A 409 35.28 -9.12 2.13
C LYS A 409 34.09 -9.65 1.34
N LEU A 410 32.92 -9.02 1.46
CA LEU A 410 31.67 -9.43 0.81
C LEU A 410 31.30 -8.54 -0.39
N ILE A 411 32.02 -7.45 -0.56
CA ILE A 411 31.94 -6.55 -1.70
C ILE A 411 33.01 -7.01 -2.67
N GLY A 412 32.70 -8.01 -3.48
CA GLY A 412 33.56 -8.51 -4.54
C GLY A 412 33.31 -7.77 -5.84
#